data_f7b368fac5b5d7f0dd4270867a26651a
#
_entry.id   f7b368fac5b5d7f0dd4270867a26651a
#
_cell.length_a   1.000
_cell.length_b   1.000
_cell.length_c   1.000
_cell.angle_alpha   90.00
_cell.angle_beta   90.00
_cell.angle_gamma   90.00
#
_symmetry.space_group_name_H-M   'P 1'
#
loop_
_entity.id
_entity.type
_entity.pdbx_description
1 polymer ?
#
loop_
_entity_poly.entity_id
_entity_poly.type
_entity_poly.pdbx_seq_one_letter_code
_entity_poly.pdbx_strand_id
1 'polypeptide(L)'
;LDFSKIDKNELSKIFSGNLLPNGSNSIAQAYAGHQFGHFTMLGDGRAVLIGEHTTKSNKKYDIQFKGSGKTAFSRNGDGRAALGPMLREYIISEAMNSLKIPTTRSLAVVKTGEDVQREKVLQGAVLTRVASSHIRVGTFQYIAARQKEDELKTLLDYTIDRHYPE
;
A
#
# COMPACT_ATOMS: atom_id res chain seq x y z
N LEU A 1 -16.57 3.59 -0.01
CA LEU A 1 -16.62 4.85 -0.76
C LEU A 1 -17.67 4.73 -1.87
N ASP A 2 -18.68 5.59 -1.86
CA ASP A 2 -19.63 5.70 -2.96
C ASP A 2 -19.15 6.82 -3.90
N PHE A 3 -18.41 6.45 -4.91
CA PHE A 3 -17.78 7.39 -5.86
C PHE A 3 -18.80 8.25 -6.63
N SER A 4 -20.08 7.84 -6.70
CA SER A 4 -21.12 8.62 -7.38
C SER A 4 -21.51 9.89 -6.61
N LYS A 5 -21.18 9.96 -5.33
CA LYS A 5 -21.52 11.05 -4.43
C LYS A 5 -20.37 11.99 -4.11
N ILE A 6 -19.17 11.70 -4.64
CA ILE A 6 -17.98 12.48 -4.39
C ILE A 6 -17.68 13.36 -5.62
N ASP A 7 -17.40 14.63 -5.38
CA ASP A 7 -16.99 15.54 -6.45
C ASP A 7 -15.72 15.08 -7.16
N LYS A 8 -15.62 15.29 -8.46
CA LYS A 8 -14.46 14.87 -9.26
C LYS A 8 -13.14 15.50 -8.80
N ASN A 9 -13.19 16.75 -8.33
CA ASN A 9 -12.00 17.42 -7.78
C ASN A 9 -11.57 16.79 -6.45
N GLU A 10 -12.53 16.43 -5.61
CA GLU A 10 -12.25 15.73 -4.36
C GLU A 10 -11.67 14.34 -4.62
N LEU A 11 -12.24 13.57 -5.56
CA LEU A 11 -11.69 12.28 -6.00
C LEU A 11 -10.26 12.42 -6.50
N SER A 12 -9.98 13.44 -7.30
CA SER A 12 -8.64 13.73 -7.80
C SER A 12 -7.66 13.96 -6.65
N LYS A 13 -8.03 14.75 -5.65
CA LYS A 13 -7.22 15.02 -4.47
C LYS A 13 -6.99 13.77 -3.62
N ILE A 14 -8.03 12.95 -3.44
CA ILE A 14 -7.92 11.68 -2.69
C ILE A 14 -6.94 10.74 -3.39
N PHE A 15 -7.17 10.43 -4.66
CA PHE A 15 -6.37 9.43 -5.37
C PHE A 15 -4.98 9.91 -5.78
N SER A 16 -4.71 11.22 -5.75
CA SER A 16 -3.36 11.77 -5.85
C SER A 16 -2.61 11.81 -4.51
N GLY A 17 -3.25 11.43 -3.40
CA GLY A 17 -2.66 11.42 -2.08
C GLY A 17 -2.61 12.78 -1.38
N ASN A 18 -3.32 13.79 -1.90
CA ASN A 18 -3.37 15.16 -1.35
C ASN A 18 -4.51 15.37 -0.34
N LEU A 19 -5.43 14.43 -0.27
CA LEU A 19 -6.53 14.42 0.69
C LEU A 19 -6.78 13.00 1.19
N LEU A 20 -6.88 12.83 2.51
CA LEU A 20 -7.27 11.54 3.09
C LEU A 20 -8.80 11.45 3.17
N PRO A 21 -9.40 10.31 2.79
CA PRO A 21 -10.83 10.09 2.99
C PRO A 21 -11.20 10.15 4.48
N ASN A 22 -12.39 10.59 4.79
CA ASN A 22 -12.90 10.56 6.16
C ASN A 22 -12.87 9.14 6.73
N GLY A 23 -12.43 9.00 7.97
CA GLY A 23 -12.28 7.72 8.66
C GLY A 23 -10.97 6.99 8.33
N SER A 24 -10.06 7.62 7.58
CA SER A 24 -8.73 7.07 7.35
C SER A 24 -7.90 7.07 8.63
N ASN A 25 -7.15 5.98 8.84
CA ASN A 25 -6.12 5.89 9.87
C ASN A 25 -4.84 5.36 9.21
N SER A 26 -4.07 6.26 8.65
CA SER A 26 -2.97 5.91 7.76
C SER A 26 -1.73 5.45 8.51
N ILE A 27 -1.16 4.33 8.06
CA ILE A 27 0.08 3.76 8.58
C ILE A 27 1.04 3.37 7.45
N ALA A 28 2.34 3.51 7.69
CA ALA A 28 3.38 2.87 6.90
C ALA A 28 3.80 1.58 7.62
N GLN A 29 3.71 0.45 6.94
CA GLN A 29 3.95 -0.85 7.56
C GLN A 29 5.45 -1.16 7.62
N ALA A 30 5.91 -1.65 8.78
CA ALA A 30 7.24 -2.23 8.95
C ALA A 30 7.24 -3.67 8.40
N TYR A 31 8.31 -4.05 7.73
CA TYR A 31 8.55 -5.44 7.34
C TYR A 31 10.04 -5.68 7.11
N ALA A 32 10.45 -6.94 7.12
CA ALA A 32 11.78 -7.36 6.73
C ALA A 32 11.72 -8.18 5.45
N GLY A 33 12.84 -8.41 4.83
CA GLY A 33 12.92 -9.24 3.63
C GLY A 33 14.33 -9.33 3.08
N HIS A 34 14.51 -10.20 2.10
CA HIS A 34 15.77 -10.37 1.39
C HIS A 34 15.85 -9.33 0.26
N GLN A 35 16.76 -8.39 0.41
CA GLN A 35 17.06 -7.38 -0.59
C GLN A 35 18.55 -7.10 -0.62
N PHE A 36 19.11 -6.89 -1.79
CA PHE A 36 20.54 -6.68 -1.98
C PHE A 36 21.42 -7.87 -1.52
N GLY A 37 20.91 -9.09 -1.63
CA GLY A 37 21.63 -10.30 -1.29
C GLY A 37 21.67 -10.68 0.18
N HIS A 38 21.02 -9.92 1.06
CA HIS A 38 20.97 -10.19 2.50
C HIS A 38 19.62 -9.85 3.13
N PHE A 39 19.39 -10.34 4.34
CA PHE A 39 18.22 -10.02 5.12
C PHE A 39 18.26 -8.56 5.59
N THR A 40 17.23 -7.80 5.27
CA THR A 40 17.20 -6.35 5.50
C THR A 40 15.93 -5.96 6.23
N MET A 41 16.07 -5.11 7.26
CA MET A 41 14.94 -4.43 7.88
C MET A 41 14.46 -3.30 6.96
N LEU A 42 13.23 -3.42 6.50
CA LEU A 42 12.60 -2.53 5.54
C LEU A 42 11.37 -1.85 6.15
N GLY A 43 10.50 -1.41 5.30
CA GLY A 43 9.20 -0.86 5.58
C GLY A 43 8.64 -0.20 4.32
N ASP A 44 7.43 0.25 4.39
CA ASP A 44 6.76 0.94 3.29
C ASP A 44 7.36 2.34 3.07
N GLY A 45 8.52 2.43 2.42
CA GLY A 45 9.25 3.69 2.17
C GLY A 45 8.58 4.64 1.17
N ARG A 46 7.56 4.18 0.46
CA ARG A 46 6.75 4.99 -0.49
C ARG A 46 5.31 4.48 -0.61
N ALA A 47 4.85 3.72 0.35
CA ALA A 47 3.48 3.24 0.41
C ALA A 47 2.88 3.54 1.78
N VAL A 48 1.60 3.82 1.80
CA VAL A 48 0.85 4.14 3.02
C VAL A 48 -0.47 3.40 2.96
N LEU A 49 -0.73 2.53 3.94
CA LEU A 49 -2.04 1.95 4.15
C LEU A 49 -2.97 3.08 4.63
N ILE A 50 -4.06 3.31 3.92
CA ILE A 50 -5.01 4.37 4.25
C ILE A 50 -6.02 3.90 5.28
N GLY A 51 -6.34 2.63 5.25
CA GLY A 51 -7.27 1.98 6.16
C GLY A 51 -7.88 0.73 5.54
N GLU A 52 -8.81 0.15 6.28
CA GLU A 52 -9.61 -1.00 5.87
C GLU A 52 -10.98 -0.55 5.36
N HIS A 53 -11.41 -1.08 4.23
CA HIS A 53 -12.75 -0.91 3.71
C HIS A 53 -13.56 -2.19 3.93
N THR A 54 -14.65 -2.09 4.67
CA THR A 54 -15.60 -3.19 4.84
C THR A 54 -16.73 -3.06 3.83
N THR A 55 -16.92 -4.10 3.03
CA THR A 55 -18.00 -4.15 2.03
C THR A 55 -19.36 -4.43 2.66
N LYS A 56 -20.43 -4.25 1.90
CA LYS A 56 -21.79 -4.64 2.33
C LYS A 56 -21.93 -6.13 2.69
N SER A 57 -21.07 -6.98 2.11
CA SER A 57 -21.00 -8.42 2.42
C SER A 57 -20.02 -8.75 3.55
N ASN A 58 -19.65 -7.77 4.35
CA ASN A 58 -18.72 -7.88 5.49
C ASN A 58 -17.29 -8.36 5.13
N LYS A 59 -16.90 -8.26 3.85
CA LYS A 59 -15.52 -8.53 3.46
C LYS A 59 -14.66 -7.29 3.67
N LYS A 60 -13.49 -7.49 4.25
CA LYS A 60 -12.50 -6.43 4.51
C LYS A 60 -11.45 -6.38 3.42
N TYR A 61 -11.09 -5.19 3.01
CA TYR A 61 -10.01 -4.92 2.07
C TYR A 61 -9.16 -3.76 2.57
N ASP A 62 -7.85 -3.93 2.47
CA ASP A 62 -6.89 -2.83 2.66
C ASP A 62 -6.87 -1.94 1.44
N ILE A 63 -6.86 -0.62 1.68
CA ILE A 63 -6.62 0.40 0.67
C ILE A 63 -5.26 1.02 0.95
N GLN A 64 -4.35 0.92 -0.01
CA GLN A 64 -2.99 1.42 0.13
C GLN A 64 -2.63 2.36 -1.02
N PHE A 65 -2.07 3.53 -0.70
CA PHE A 65 -1.46 4.42 -1.70
C PHE A 65 0.03 4.12 -1.84
N LYS A 66 0.52 4.09 -3.08
CA LYS A 66 1.94 3.94 -3.38
C LYS A 66 2.43 5.10 -4.23
N GLY A 67 3.44 5.78 -3.75
CA GLY A 67 4.04 6.94 -4.42
C GLY A 67 3.51 8.29 -3.92
N SER A 68 2.77 8.33 -2.81
CA SER A 68 2.10 9.52 -2.28
C SER A 68 2.99 10.42 -1.42
N GLY A 69 4.25 10.04 -1.19
CA GLY A 69 5.20 10.86 -0.43
C GLY A 69 5.97 10.10 0.65
N LYS A 70 6.69 10.85 1.47
CA LYS A 70 7.57 10.30 2.51
C LYS A 70 6.81 9.57 3.61
N THR A 71 7.44 8.51 4.10
CA THR A 71 7.05 7.76 5.30
C THR A 71 8.25 7.65 6.25
N ALA A 72 8.04 7.10 7.43
CA ALA A 72 9.13 6.79 8.37
C ALA A 72 10.19 5.84 7.78
N PHE A 73 9.87 5.10 6.73
CA PHE A 73 10.73 4.12 6.08
C PHE A 73 11.35 4.61 4.76
N SER A 74 11.16 5.86 4.38
CA SER A 74 11.67 6.39 3.09
C SER A 74 13.18 6.52 3.02
N ARG A 75 13.87 6.46 4.18
CA ARG A 75 15.31 6.73 4.27
C ARG A 75 15.64 8.09 3.65
N ASN A 76 16.53 8.15 2.65
CA ASN A 76 16.87 9.37 1.91
C ASN A 76 15.97 9.61 0.68
N GLY A 77 14.98 8.75 0.45
CA GLY A 77 14.06 8.87 -0.68
C GLY A 77 12.97 9.91 -0.45
N ASP A 78 12.33 10.33 -1.54
CA ASP A 78 11.20 11.28 -1.55
C ASP A 78 9.84 10.60 -1.28
N GLY A 79 9.80 9.26 -1.25
CA GLY A 79 8.55 8.49 -1.09
C GLY A 79 7.61 8.57 -2.29
N ARG A 80 8.01 9.22 -3.37
CA ARG A 80 7.22 9.44 -4.58
C ARG A 80 7.47 8.36 -5.62
N ALA A 81 6.60 8.27 -6.61
CA ALA A 81 6.74 7.34 -7.72
C ALA A 81 6.48 8.02 -9.05
N ALA A 82 7.24 7.60 -10.06
CA ALA A 82 7.01 8.03 -11.43
C ALA A 82 5.86 7.23 -12.07
N LEU A 83 5.18 7.85 -13.04
CA LEU A 83 4.02 7.29 -13.72
C LEU A 83 4.29 5.92 -14.36
N GLY A 84 5.38 5.76 -15.08
CA GLY A 84 5.71 4.52 -15.79
C GLY A 84 5.75 3.28 -14.89
N PRO A 85 6.50 3.27 -13.77
CA PRO A 85 6.47 2.18 -12.79
C PRO A 85 5.09 1.87 -12.21
N MET A 86 4.25 2.89 -11.97
CA MET A 86 2.90 2.69 -11.43
C MET A 86 1.97 2.05 -12.47
N LEU A 87 2.08 2.46 -13.74
CA LEU A 87 1.32 1.83 -14.83
C LEU A 87 1.76 0.36 -15.05
N ARG A 88 3.06 0.07 -14.99
CA ARG A 88 3.53 -1.32 -15.10
C ARG A 88 2.97 -2.20 -13.98
N GLU A 89 2.98 -1.71 -12.75
CA GLU A 89 2.42 -2.44 -11.61
C GLU A 89 0.92 -2.66 -11.78
N TYR A 90 0.19 -1.64 -12.22
CA TYR A 90 -1.24 -1.75 -12.53
C TYR A 90 -1.50 -2.85 -13.57
N ILE A 91 -0.86 -2.78 -14.71
CA ILE A 91 -1.06 -3.73 -15.82
C ILE A 91 -0.74 -5.17 -15.38
N ILE A 92 0.39 -5.37 -14.71
CA ILE A 92 0.83 -6.71 -14.28
C ILE A 92 -0.07 -7.27 -13.18
N SER A 93 -0.48 -6.47 -12.20
CA SER A 93 -1.39 -6.93 -11.14
C SER A 93 -2.73 -7.38 -11.71
N GLU A 94 -3.29 -6.66 -12.67
CA GLU A 94 -4.55 -7.03 -13.29
C GLU A 94 -4.39 -8.23 -14.25
N ALA A 95 -3.26 -8.33 -14.95
CA ALA A 95 -2.94 -9.51 -15.76
C ALA A 95 -2.82 -10.78 -14.90
N MET A 96 -2.10 -10.72 -13.77
CA MET A 96 -1.98 -11.82 -12.82
C MET A 96 -3.35 -12.27 -12.29
N ASN A 97 -4.21 -11.31 -11.92
CA ASN A 97 -5.58 -11.62 -11.49
C ASN A 97 -6.38 -12.32 -12.61
N SER A 98 -6.25 -11.89 -13.86
CA SER A 98 -6.92 -12.51 -15.02
C SER A 98 -6.44 -13.94 -15.25
N LEU A 99 -5.17 -14.23 -14.95
CA LEU A 99 -4.58 -15.56 -14.98
C LEU A 99 -4.94 -16.42 -13.74
N LYS A 100 -5.81 -15.92 -12.85
CA LYS A 100 -6.22 -16.59 -11.60
C LYS A 100 -5.08 -16.80 -10.60
N ILE A 101 -4.04 -15.98 -10.67
CA ILE A 101 -2.94 -15.96 -9.70
C ILE A 101 -3.31 -14.96 -8.61
N PRO A 102 -3.37 -15.38 -7.33
CA PRO A 102 -3.66 -14.46 -6.22
C PRO A 102 -2.66 -13.30 -6.19
N THR A 103 -3.17 -12.08 -6.19
CA THR A 103 -2.33 -10.88 -6.25
C THR A 103 -3.04 -9.68 -5.62
N THR A 104 -2.26 -8.69 -5.20
CA THR A 104 -2.78 -7.35 -4.89
C THR A 104 -3.38 -6.74 -6.15
N ARG A 105 -4.60 -6.23 -6.04
CA ARG A 105 -5.30 -5.55 -7.15
C ARG A 105 -4.90 -4.07 -7.20
N SER A 106 -5.08 -3.50 -8.36
CA SER A 106 -4.86 -2.07 -8.61
C SER A 106 -6.18 -1.39 -8.96
N LEU A 107 -6.56 -0.38 -8.18
CA LEU A 107 -7.82 0.35 -8.40
C LEU A 107 -7.64 1.52 -9.37
N ALA A 108 -6.58 2.31 -9.18
CA ALA A 108 -6.33 3.51 -9.98
C ALA A 108 -4.85 3.87 -10.01
N VAL A 109 -4.42 4.51 -11.10
CA VAL A 109 -3.18 5.27 -11.19
C VAL A 109 -3.53 6.70 -11.53
N VAL A 110 -3.14 7.64 -10.68
CA VAL A 110 -3.47 9.06 -10.84
C VAL A 110 -2.19 9.88 -10.88
N LYS A 111 -2.06 10.77 -11.86
CA LYS A 111 -0.96 11.73 -11.93
C LYS A 111 -1.10 12.75 -10.80
N THR A 112 0.00 13.06 -10.11
CA THR A 112 -0.03 14.03 -9.00
C THR A 112 -0.04 15.48 -9.47
N GLY A 113 0.31 15.74 -10.74
CA GLY A 113 0.56 17.09 -11.25
C GLY A 113 1.97 17.61 -10.91
N GLU A 114 2.75 16.87 -10.12
CA GLU A 114 4.10 17.20 -9.73
C GLU A 114 5.13 16.30 -10.43
N ASP A 115 6.30 16.83 -10.64
CA ASP A 115 7.42 16.08 -11.20
C ASP A 115 8.19 15.34 -10.11
N VAL A 116 8.82 14.23 -10.52
CA VAL A 116 9.66 13.39 -9.67
C VAL A 116 11.05 13.33 -10.29
N GLN A 117 12.06 13.82 -9.55
CA GLN A 117 13.43 13.77 -9.98
C GLN A 117 14.00 12.36 -9.84
N ARG A 118 14.52 11.81 -10.94
CA ARG A 118 15.27 10.56 -11.03
C ARG A 118 16.54 10.84 -11.86
N GLU A 119 16.98 9.93 -12.70
CA GLU A 119 18.01 10.23 -13.72
C GLU A 119 17.58 11.36 -14.66
N LYS A 120 16.28 11.49 -14.84
CA LYS A 120 15.61 12.59 -15.54
C LYS A 120 14.35 13.00 -14.80
N VAL A 121 13.81 14.16 -15.14
CA VAL A 121 12.51 14.61 -14.63
C VAL A 121 11.40 13.75 -15.22
N LEU A 122 10.54 13.19 -14.37
CA LEU A 122 9.44 12.31 -14.74
C LEU A 122 8.14 12.77 -14.08
N GLN A 123 7.01 12.51 -14.73
CA GLN A 123 5.70 12.78 -14.16
C GLN A 123 5.46 11.89 -12.92
N GLY A 124 5.07 12.51 -11.82
CA GLY A 124 4.69 11.81 -10.59
C GLY A 124 3.31 11.18 -10.70
N ALA A 125 3.14 10.04 -10.01
CA ALA A 125 1.86 9.35 -9.93
C ALA A 125 1.71 8.57 -8.62
N VAL A 126 0.46 8.37 -8.20
CA VAL A 126 0.06 7.50 -7.10
C VAL A 126 -0.72 6.32 -7.66
N LEU A 127 -0.34 5.12 -7.24
CA LEU A 127 -1.09 3.90 -7.46
C LEU A 127 -1.91 3.58 -6.20
N THR A 128 -3.20 3.36 -6.37
CA THR A 128 -4.07 2.82 -5.32
C THR A 128 -4.14 1.31 -5.44
N ARG A 129 -3.67 0.63 -4.40
CA ARG A 129 -3.71 -0.83 -4.26
C ARG A 129 -4.88 -1.26 -3.40
N VAL A 130 -5.45 -2.42 -3.72
CA VAL A 130 -6.49 -3.08 -2.94
C VAL A 130 -6.11 -4.54 -2.72
N ALA A 131 -6.15 -5.01 -1.49
CA ALA A 131 -5.86 -6.40 -1.14
C ALA A 131 -6.72 -6.87 0.04
N SER A 132 -6.86 -8.18 0.22
CA SER A 132 -7.45 -8.73 1.46
C SER A 132 -6.67 -8.32 2.70
N SER A 133 -5.35 -8.20 2.59
CA SER A 133 -4.48 -7.42 3.48
C SER A 133 -3.15 -7.12 2.81
N HIS A 134 -2.39 -6.19 3.40
CA HIS A 134 -0.99 -5.91 3.05
C HIS A 134 -0.01 -6.48 4.07
N ILE A 135 -0.46 -7.34 4.98
CA ILE A 135 0.41 -8.10 5.89
C ILE A 135 1.31 -9.01 5.06
N ARG A 136 2.58 -9.05 5.40
CA ARG A 136 3.61 -9.84 4.72
C ARG A 136 4.23 -10.83 5.69
N VAL A 137 4.78 -11.92 5.19
CA VAL A 137 5.70 -12.77 5.98
C VAL A 137 6.80 -11.92 6.61
N GLY A 138 7.31 -10.93 5.87
CA GLY A 138 8.28 -9.97 6.35
C GLY A 138 7.83 -9.10 7.54
N THR A 139 6.53 -8.92 7.76
CA THR A 139 6.03 -8.21 8.95
C THR A 139 6.28 -9.04 10.21
N PHE A 140 6.00 -10.34 10.16
CA PHE A 140 6.31 -11.28 11.24
C PHE A 140 7.82 -11.38 11.48
N GLN A 141 8.60 -11.49 10.40
CA GLN A 141 10.07 -11.53 10.49
C GLN A 141 10.66 -10.27 11.12
N TYR A 142 10.09 -9.09 10.80
CA TYR A 142 10.51 -7.82 11.39
C TYR A 142 10.33 -7.80 12.91
N ILE A 143 9.18 -8.26 13.38
CA ILE A 143 8.86 -8.31 14.82
C ILE A 143 9.71 -9.36 15.51
N ALA A 144 9.80 -10.59 14.94
CA ALA A 144 10.58 -11.69 15.50
C ALA A 144 12.06 -11.34 15.64
N ALA A 145 12.67 -10.70 14.64
CA ALA A 145 14.06 -10.26 14.69
C ALA A 145 14.33 -9.19 15.77
N ARG A 146 13.29 -8.51 16.26
CA ARG A 146 13.36 -7.54 17.35
C ARG A 146 13.03 -8.14 18.71
N GLN A 147 12.79 -9.47 18.78
CA GLN A 147 12.44 -10.21 19.99
C GLN A 147 11.21 -9.63 20.73
N LYS A 148 10.21 -9.20 19.95
CA LYS A 148 8.99 -8.59 20.44
C LYS A 148 7.84 -9.61 20.44
N GLU A 149 7.85 -10.51 21.42
CA GLU A 149 6.93 -11.66 21.46
C GLU A 149 5.46 -11.25 21.58
N ASP A 150 5.15 -10.24 22.40
CA ASP A 150 3.78 -9.76 22.58
C ASP A 150 3.21 -9.12 21.32
N GLU A 151 4.02 -8.31 20.62
CA GLU A 151 3.62 -7.74 19.34
C GLU A 151 3.47 -8.82 18.26
N LEU A 152 4.35 -9.85 18.29
CA LEU A 152 4.27 -10.98 17.37
C LEU A 152 2.98 -11.77 17.57
N LYS A 153 2.61 -12.03 18.83
CA LYS A 153 1.35 -12.69 19.19
C LYS A 153 0.15 -11.84 18.75
N THR A 154 0.16 -10.56 19.03
CA THR A 154 -0.91 -9.64 18.62
C THR A 154 -1.11 -9.65 17.10
N LEU A 155 -0.02 -9.60 16.31
CA LEU A 155 -0.09 -9.69 14.86
C LEU A 155 -0.62 -11.04 14.38
N LEU A 156 -0.21 -12.13 15.04
CA LEU A 156 -0.69 -13.48 14.73
C LEU A 156 -2.20 -13.60 14.97
N ASP A 157 -2.67 -13.23 16.14
CA ASP A 157 -4.08 -13.28 16.52
C ASP A 157 -4.92 -12.44 15.54
N TYR A 158 -4.50 -11.20 15.25
CA TYR A 158 -5.16 -10.35 14.26
C TYR A 158 -5.21 -10.99 12.86
N THR A 159 -4.14 -11.66 12.46
CA THR A 159 -4.06 -12.29 11.13
C THR A 159 -4.99 -13.50 11.03
N ILE A 160 -5.08 -14.28 12.10
CA ILE A 160 -5.99 -15.43 12.19
C ILE A 160 -7.44 -14.92 12.13
N ASP A 161 -7.82 -14.00 12.99
CA ASP A 161 -9.19 -13.45 13.06
C ASP A 161 -9.61 -12.83 11.71
N ARG A 162 -8.67 -12.26 10.98
CA ARG A 162 -8.96 -11.59 9.72
C ARG A 162 -9.10 -12.55 8.54
N HIS A 163 -8.23 -13.56 8.44
CA HIS A 163 -8.10 -14.40 7.25
C HIS A 163 -8.64 -15.82 7.41
N TYR A 164 -8.77 -16.26 8.65
CA TYR A 164 -9.21 -17.62 9.01
C TYR A 164 -10.26 -17.59 10.11
N PRO A 165 -11.32 -16.76 9.99
CA PRO A 165 -12.38 -16.76 10.99
C PRO A 165 -13.06 -18.13 10.99
N GLU A 166 -13.31 -18.67 12.20
CA GLU A 166 -14.08 -19.91 12.40
C GLU A 166 -15.56 -19.71 12.05
#